data_824aaa1e225a967ff2e79654f60b4f2a
#
_entry.id   824aaa1e225a967ff2e79654f60b4f2a
#
_cell.length_a   1.000
_cell.length_b   1.000
_cell.length_c   1.000
_cell.angle_alpha   90.00
_cell.angle_beta   90.00
_cell.angle_gamma   90.00
#
_symmetry.space_group_name_H-M   'P 1'
#
loop_
_entity.id
_entity.type
_entity.pdbx_description
1 polymer ?
#
loop_
_entity_poly.entity_id
_entity_poly.type
_entity_poly.pdbx_seq_one_letter_code
_entity_poly.pdbx_strand_id
1 'polypeptide(L)'
;MDRAQIGFRALRRDDFELLARWLAEPLVARWWNHDTSPDAVERDFGASVDGRDATELFVALLAGRPFGLIQRYPIAAYPEYLDELSQVCAVLPNALSIDYLVGESELRGRGVGAAMIAAFVSACWAACREASAIVVPVATGNLASWRALERAGFDRIAEGELEPDNPRDGRDHYVYAIRRPAGLSGDSH
;
A
#
# COMPACT_ATOMS: atom_id res chain seq x y z
N MET A 1 -9.09 -18.15 -3.75
CA MET A 1 -9.88 -17.27 -2.85
C MET A 1 -10.67 -16.33 -3.75
N ASP A 2 -11.97 -16.23 -3.52
CA ASP A 2 -12.84 -15.41 -4.37
C ASP A 2 -12.60 -13.92 -4.05
N ARG A 3 -12.16 -13.14 -5.06
CA ARG A 3 -11.95 -11.69 -4.97
C ARG A 3 -13.24 -10.94 -4.60
N ALA A 4 -14.40 -11.52 -4.88
CA ALA A 4 -15.71 -10.94 -4.58
C ALA A 4 -16.00 -10.80 -3.07
N GLN A 5 -15.18 -11.40 -2.20
CA GLN A 5 -15.33 -11.33 -0.74
C GLN A 5 -14.47 -10.26 -0.08
N ILE A 6 -13.58 -9.57 -0.84
CA ILE A 6 -12.72 -8.52 -0.29
C ILE A 6 -13.36 -7.16 -0.52
N GLY A 7 -13.56 -6.43 0.56
CA GLY A 7 -14.06 -5.06 0.59
C GLY A 7 -13.10 -4.12 1.28
N PHE A 8 -13.34 -2.82 1.12
CA PHE A 8 -12.55 -1.76 1.75
C PHE A 8 -13.48 -0.73 2.36
N ARG A 9 -13.12 -0.22 3.51
CA ARG A 9 -13.73 0.95 4.11
C ARG A 9 -12.65 1.89 4.63
N ALA A 10 -12.94 3.18 4.70
CA ALA A 10 -12.01 4.13 5.29
C ALA A 10 -11.65 3.73 6.73
N LEU A 11 -10.39 3.92 7.08
CA LEU A 11 -9.90 3.81 8.45
C LEU A 11 -10.55 4.93 9.31
N ARG A 12 -10.88 4.61 10.55
CA ARG A 12 -11.45 5.54 11.53
C ARG A 12 -10.66 5.47 12.82
N ARG A 13 -10.77 6.49 13.67
CA ARG A 13 -10.12 6.47 14.98
C ARG A 13 -10.53 5.30 15.87
N ASP A 14 -11.78 4.85 15.74
CA ASP A 14 -12.26 3.63 16.43
C ASP A 14 -11.49 2.35 16.04
N ASP A 15 -10.74 2.39 14.91
CA ASP A 15 -9.91 1.28 14.47
C ASP A 15 -8.47 1.36 15.00
N PHE A 16 -8.07 2.41 15.70
CA PHE A 16 -6.68 2.63 16.08
C PHE A 16 -6.15 1.57 17.06
N GLU A 17 -6.99 1.06 17.94
CA GLU A 17 -6.61 -0.07 18.79
C GLU A 17 -6.35 -1.35 17.97
N LEU A 18 -7.19 -1.61 16.97
CA LEU A 18 -7.00 -2.70 16.03
C LEU A 18 -5.72 -2.51 15.19
N LEU A 19 -5.49 -1.30 14.70
CA LEU A 19 -4.30 -0.96 13.92
C LEU A 19 -3.02 -1.13 14.77
N ALA A 20 -3.00 -0.62 15.99
CA ALA A 20 -1.88 -0.78 16.93
C ALA A 20 -1.54 -2.25 17.16
N ARG A 21 -2.57 -3.11 17.34
CA ARG A 21 -2.39 -4.56 17.49
C ARG A 21 -1.75 -5.18 16.23
N TRP A 22 -2.17 -4.76 15.03
CA TRP A 22 -1.60 -5.25 13.78
C TRP A 22 -0.16 -4.77 13.57
N LEU A 23 0.14 -3.51 13.90
CA LEU A 23 1.49 -2.94 13.81
C LEU A 23 2.45 -3.61 14.80
N ALA A 24 1.96 -4.08 15.96
CA ALA A 24 2.75 -4.81 16.96
C ALA A 24 3.05 -6.27 16.53
N GLU A 25 2.37 -6.82 15.52
CA GLU A 25 2.65 -8.17 15.03
C GLU A 25 4.10 -8.27 14.51
N PRO A 26 4.91 -9.26 14.94
CA PRO A 26 6.35 -9.27 14.64
C PRO A 26 6.70 -9.16 13.16
N LEU A 27 5.94 -9.81 12.27
CA LEU A 27 6.17 -9.75 10.83
C LEU A 27 5.76 -8.41 10.21
N VAL A 28 4.81 -7.69 10.82
CA VAL A 28 4.43 -6.33 10.41
C VAL A 28 5.45 -5.33 10.95
N ALA A 29 5.73 -5.37 12.25
CA ALA A 29 6.69 -4.49 12.91
C ALA A 29 8.08 -4.55 12.28
N ARG A 30 8.45 -5.71 11.70
CA ARG A 30 9.72 -5.90 10.98
C ARG A 30 9.88 -4.92 9.79
N TRP A 31 8.78 -4.59 9.11
CA TRP A 31 8.81 -3.77 7.89
C TRP A 31 8.25 -2.36 8.10
N TRP A 32 7.19 -2.21 8.89
CA TRP A 32 6.52 -0.92 9.12
C TRP A 32 7.16 -0.08 10.23
N ASN A 33 7.85 -0.69 11.18
CA ASN A 33 8.66 -0.04 12.23
C ASN A 33 7.98 1.13 12.98
N HIS A 34 6.66 1.06 13.20
CA HIS A 34 5.90 2.08 13.95
C HIS A 34 5.94 1.82 15.46
N ASP A 35 5.94 2.90 16.23
CA ASP A 35 5.55 2.85 17.64
C ASP A 35 4.03 2.64 17.73
N THR A 36 3.61 1.68 18.56
CA THR A 36 2.21 1.26 18.68
C THR A 36 1.49 1.88 19.87
N SER A 37 2.10 2.85 20.56
CA SER A 37 1.41 3.62 21.59
C SER A 37 0.24 4.43 20.99
N PRO A 38 -0.83 4.69 21.75
CA PRO A 38 -1.98 5.44 21.25
C PRO A 38 -1.59 6.82 20.68
N ASP A 39 -0.67 7.51 21.34
CA ASP A 39 -0.18 8.84 20.89
C ASP A 39 0.59 8.73 19.57
N ALA A 40 1.37 7.68 19.39
CA ALA A 40 2.11 7.45 18.14
C ALA A 40 1.17 7.10 16.99
N VAL A 41 0.18 6.25 17.21
CA VAL A 41 -0.83 5.91 16.19
C VAL A 41 -1.64 7.15 15.80
N GLU A 42 -2.04 8.01 16.75
CA GLU A 42 -2.71 9.28 16.43
C GLU A 42 -1.79 10.22 15.65
N ARG A 43 -0.52 10.34 16.03
CA ARG A 43 0.46 11.18 15.34
C ARG A 43 0.68 10.71 13.89
N ASP A 44 0.81 9.40 13.67
CA ASP A 44 1.22 8.83 12.39
C ASP A 44 0.04 8.67 11.41
N PHE A 45 -1.17 8.45 11.90
CA PHE A 45 -2.36 8.16 11.08
C PHE A 45 -3.50 9.18 11.20
N GLY A 46 -3.50 10.00 12.25
CA GLY A 46 -4.62 10.91 12.55
C GLY A 46 -4.84 11.96 11.47
N ALA A 47 -3.77 12.53 10.90
CA ALA A 47 -3.89 13.54 9.84
C ALA A 47 -4.58 12.98 8.59
N SER A 48 -4.23 11.75 8.19
CA SER A 48 -4.84 11.06 7.04
C SER A 48 -6.31 10.72 7.30
N VAL A 49 -6.65 10.30 8.53
CA VAL A 49 -8.07 10.05 8.91
C VAL A 49 -8.91 11.31 8.85
N ASP A 50 -8.33 12.48 9.15
CA ASP A 50 -9.01 13.79 9.07
C ASP A 50 -9.04 14.37 7.65
N GLY A 51 -8.41 13.71 6.66
CA GLY A 51 -8.28 14.24 5.32
C GLY A 51 -7.35 15.47 5.22
N ARG A 52 -6.43 15.62 6.19
CA ARG A 52 -5.42 16.69 6.21
C ARG A 52 -4.09 16.26 5.59
N ASP A 53 -3.98 15.01 5.20
CA ASP A 53 -2.86 14.41 4.49
C ASP A 53 -3.35 13.83 3.16
N ALA A 54 -2.46 13.71 2.18
CA ALA A 54 -2.80 13.17 0.86
C ALA A 54 -2.98 11.65 0.83
N THR A 55 -2.56 10.97 1.90
CA THR A 55 -2.70 9.52 2.05
C THR A 55 -4.12 9.15 2.48
N GLU A 56 -4.75 8.25 1.73
CA GLU A 56 -6.04 7.67 2.06
C GLU A 56 -5.86 6.26 2.63
N LEU A 57 -6.39 6.02 3.83
CA LEU A 57 -6.23 4.80 4.62
C LEU A 57 -7.50 3.96 4.60
N PHE A 58 -7.35 2.65 4.36
CA PHE A 58 -8.48 1.72 4.30
C PHE A 58 -8.23 0.47 5.14
N VAL A 59 -9.26 0.06 5.87
CA VAL A 59 -9.34 -1.27 6.46
C VAL A 59 -9.81 -2.24 5.40
N ALA A 60 -9.02 -3.28 5.15
CA ALA A 60 -9.38 -4.37 4.26
C ALA A 60 -10.25 -5.39 5.00
N LEU A 61 -11.35 -5.80 4.36
CA LEU A 61 -12.35 -6.71 4.90
C LEU A 61 -12.40 -7.99 4.07
N LEU A 62 -12.40 -9.14 4.73
CA LEU A 62 -12.68 -10.45 4.11
C LEU A 62 -14.03 -10.94 4.65
N ALA A 63 -15.03 -11.07 3.77
CA ALA A 63 -16.39 -11.39 4.16
C ALA A 63 -16.92 -10.51 5.31
N GLY A 64 -16.64 -9.20 5.25
CA GLY A 64 -17.04 -8.21 6.24
C GLY A 64 -16.17 -8.13 7.50
N ARG A 65 -15.17 -8.99 7.67
CA ARG A 65 -14.28 -9.00 8.84
C ARG A 65 -12.96 -8.28 8.53
N PRO A 66 -12.52 -7.33 9.36
CA PRO A 66 -11.22 -6.68 9.22
C PRO A 66 -10.08 -7.69 9.23
N PHE A 67 -9.10 -7.54 8.32
CA PHE A 67 -7.94 -8.42 8.29
C PHE A 67 -6.61 -7.74 7.97
N GLY A 68 -6.63 -6.47 7.53
CA GLY A 68 -5.44 -5.74 7.19
C GLY A 68 -5.70 -4.28 6.90
N LEU A 69 -4.62 -3.55 6.67
CA LEU A 69 -4.61 -2.15 6.25
C LEU A 69 -4.08 -2.07 4.83
N ILE A 70 -4.61 -1.16 4.04
CA ILE A 70 -4.04 -0.75 2.78
C ILE A 70 -4.25 0.76 2.61
N GLN A 71 -3.25 1.44 2.09
CA GLN A 71 -3.31 2.86 1.82
C GLN A 71 -2.91 3.18 0.39
N ARG A 72 -3.35 4.33 -0.10
CA ARG A 72 -2.90 4.89 -1.37
C ARG A 72 -2.60 6.37 -1.23
N TYR A 73 -1.67 6.85 -2.02
CA TYR A 73 -1.34 8.27 -2.10
C TYR A 73 -0.80 8.63 -3.49
N PRO A 74 -1.04 9.86 -3.97
CA PRO A 74 -0.37 10.38 -5.15
C PRO A 74 1.12 10.55 -4.86
N ILE A 75 2.00 9.97 -5.66
CA ILE A 75 3.45 10.10 -5.47
C ILE A 75 3.85 11.59 -5.51
N ALA A 76 3.23 12.37 -6.39
CA ALA A 76 3.50 13.80 -6.53
C ALA A 76 3.12 14.65 -5.31
N ALA A 77 2.35 14.11 -4.35
CA ALA A 77 2.03 14.79 -3.11
C ALA A 77 3.21 14.83 -2.12
N TYR A 78 4.23 14.00 -2.34
CA TYR A 78 5.43 13.84 -1.51
C TYR A 78 6.69 14.12 -2.36
N PRO A 79 7.12 15.38 -2.52
CA PRO A 79 8.20 15.75 -3.44
C PRO A 79 9.53 15.02 -3.18
N GLU A 80 9.92 14.85 -1.91
CA GLU A 80 11.16 14.15 -1.54
C GLU A 80 11.11 12.68 -1.98
N TYR A 81 9.98 12.02 -1.80
CA TYR A 81 9.77 10.64 -2.24
C TYR A 81 9.74 10.53 -3.77
N LEU A 82 9.09 11.49 -4.46
CA LEU A 82 9.10 11.55 -5.93
C LEU A 82 10.52 11.72 -6.47
N ASP A 83 11.31 12.63 -5.88
CA ASP A 83 12.68 12.90 -6.29
C ASP A 83 13.56 11.65 -6.10
N GLU A 84 13.44 10.98 -4.98
CA GLU A 84 14.19 9.76 -4.69
C GLU A 84 13.80 8.63 -5.65
N LEU A 85 12.51 8.35 -5.81
CA LEU A 85 12.02 7.29 -6.70
C LEU A 85 12.38 7.57 -8.17
N SER A 86 12.42 8.84 -8.58
CA SER A 86 12.78 9.27 -9.93
C SER A 86 14.25 9.01 -10.28
N GLN A 87 15.12 8.80 -9.30
CA GLN A 87 16.50 8.37 -9.52
C GLN A 87 16.60 6.89 -9.91
N VAL A 88 15.59 6.09 -9.56
CA VAL A 88 15.56 4.64 -9.79
C VAL A 88 14.72 4.29 -11.01
N CYS A 89 13.58 4.96 -11.22
CA CYS A 89 12.68 4.67 -12.34
C CYS A 89 11.96 5.91 -12.85
N ALA A 90 11.41 5.83 -14.07
CA ALA A 90 10.54 6.88 -14.59
C ALA A 90 9.16 6.81 -13.91
N VAL A 91 8.79 7.85 -13.15
CA VAL A 91 7.49 7.99 -12.53
C VAL A 91 6.55 8.72 -13.49
N LEU A 92 5.46 8.06 -13.88
CA LEU A 92 4.46 8.65 -14.77
C LEU A 92 3.68 9.76 -14.03
N PRO A 93 3.20 10.79 -14.76
CA PRO A 93 2.26 11.76 -14.19
C PRO A 93 1.05 11.06 -13.57
N ASN A 94 0.56 11.58 -12.46
CA ASN A 94 -0.59 11.04 -11.70
C ASN A 94 -0.40 9.57 -11.24
N ALA A 95 0.85 9.11 -11.09
CA ALA A 95 1.11 7.81 -10.49
C ALA A 95 0.76 7.81 -8.99
N LEU A 96 0.15 6.71 -8.56
CA LEU A 96 -0.11 6.43 -7.15
C LEU A 96 0.96 5.49 -6.58
N SER A 97 1.12 5.50 -5.28
CA SER A 97 1.74 4.40 -4.53
C SER A 97 0.72 3.77 -3.58
N ILE A 98 1.01 2.56 -3.14
CA ILE A 98 0.23 1.84 -2.12
C ILE A 98 1.15 1.17 -1.12
N ASP A 99 0.76 1.19 0.16
CA ASP A 99 1.37 0.39 1.20
C ASP A 99 0.29 -0.48 1.85
N TYR A 100 0.68 -1.65 2.33
CA TYR A 100 -0.27 -2.62 2.83
C TYR A 100 0.33 -3.58 3.85
N LEU A 101 -0.54 -4.07 4.73
CA LEU A 101 -0.23 -5.15 5.66
C LEU A 101 -1.42 -6.11 5.81
N VAL A 102 -1.12 -7.38 6.05
CA VAL A 102 -2.09 -8.37 6.54
C VAL A 102 -1.90 -8.48 8.05
N GLY A 103 -2.81 -7.91 8.80
CA GLY A 103 -2.75 -7.85 10.26
C GLY A 103 -3.05 -9.19 10.91
N GLU A 104 -4.07 -9.92 10.41
CA GLU A 104 -4.46 -11.21 10.97
C GLU A 104 -3.49 -12.32 10.56
N SER A 105 -2.74 -12.84 11.53
CA SER A 105 -1.62 -13.77 11.31
C SER A 105 -2.05 -15.08 10.64
N GLU A 106 -3.22 -15.58 10.99
CA GLU A 106 -3.78 -16.84 10.43
C GLU A 106 -4.14 -16.76 8.95
N LEU A 107 -4.27 -15.56 8.39
CA LEU A 107 -4.54 -15.36 6.97
C LEU A 107 -3.27 -15.24 6.12
N ARG A 108 -2.11 -15.03 6.73
CA ARG A 108 -0.84 -14.90 6.03
C ARG A 108 -0.44 -16.20 5.34
N GLY A 109 0.32 -16.10 4.25
CA GLY A 109 0.78 -17.27 3.48
C GLY A 109 -0.30 -17.95 2.63
N ARG A 110 -1.55 -17.50 2.69
CA ARG A 110 -2.71 -18.09 1.98
C ARG A 110 -3.11 -17.33 0.71
N GLY A 111 -2.28 -16.38 0.26
CA GLY A 111 -2.53 -15.57 -0.93
C GLY A 111 -3.49 -14.40 -0.72
N VAL A 112 -3.96 -14.15 0.53
CA VAL A 112 -4.90 -13.06 0.82
C VAL A 112 -4.30 -11.69 0.54
N GLY A 113 -3.01 -11.48 0.80
CA GLY A 113 -2.32 -10.21 0.48
C GLY A 113 -2.37 -9.90 -1.01
N ALA A 114 -2.04 -10.86 -1.87
CA ALA A 114 -2.13 -10.68 -3.32
C ALA A 114 -3.57 -10.41 -3.79
N ALA A 115 -4.55 -11.10 -3.21
CA ALA A 115 -5.96 -10.87 -3.52
C ALA A 115 -6.43 -9.48 -3.06
N MET A 116 -5.98 -9.01 -1.89
CA MET A 116 -6.22 -7.66 -1.37
C MET A 116 -5.66 -6.59 -2.31
N ILE A 117 -4.39 -6.71 -2.70
CA ILE A 117 -3.74 -5.78 -3.61
C ILE A 117 -4.49 -5.72 -4.94
N ALA A 118 -4.79 -6.87 -5.55
CA ALA A 118 -5.49 -6.92 -6.83
C ALA A 118 -6.91 -6.31 -6.78
N ALA A 119 -7.65 -6.53 -5.69
CA ALA A 119 -8.94 -5.89 -5.47
C ALA A 119 -8.81 -4.38 -5.27
N PHE A 120 -7.78 -3.94 -4.53
CA PHE A 120 -7.54 -2.53 -4.28
C PHE A 120 -7.08 -1.77 -5.52
N VAL A 121 -6.27 -2.38 -6.39
CA VAL A 121 -5.92 -1.83 -7.71
C VAL A 121 -7.19 -1.50 -8.50
N SER A 122 -8.17 -2.41 -8.53
CA SER A 122 -9.44 -2.17 -9.20
C SER A 122 -10.22 -1.01 -8.56
N ALA A 123 -10.20 -0.90 -7.23
CA ALA A 123 -10.81 0.21 -6.50
C ALA A 123 -10.09 1.55 -6.78
N CYS A 124 -8.75 1.54 -6.89
CA CYS A 124 -7.98 2.72 -7.28
C CYS A 124 -8.36 3.20 -8.68
N TRP A 125 -8.48 2.28 -9.65
CA TRP A 125 -8.89 2.66 -11.01
C TRP A 125 -10.31 3.24 -11.07
N ALA A 126 -11.21 2.77 -10.23
CA ALA A 126 -12.58 3.29 -10.17
C ALA A 126 -12.64 4.69 -9.52
N ALA A 127 -11.88 4.92 -8.45
CA ALA A 127 -11.90 6.15 -7.67
C ALA A 127 -11.01 7.26 -8.25
N CYS A 128 -9.83 6.91 -8.75
CA CYS A 128 -8.82 7.85 -9.24
C CYS A 128 -8.72 7.76 -10.77
N ARG A 129 -9.65 8.39 -11.49
CA ARG A 129 -9.76 8.28 -12.96
C ARG A 129 -8.49 8.72 -13.69
N GLU A 130 -7.79 9.73 -13.16
CA GLU A 130 -6.56 10.29 -13.74
C GLU A 130 -5.31 9.48 -13.42
N ALA A 131 -5.39 8.51 -12.51
CA ALA A 131 -4.22 7.71 -12.14
C ALA A 131 -3.72 6.89 -13.34
N SER A 132 -2.45 7.06 -13.68
CA SER A 132 -1.80 6.43 -14.83
C SER A 132 -1.19 5.07 -14.51
N ALA A 133 -0.68 4.93 -13.29
CA ALA A 133 -0.02 3.74 -12.80
C ALA A 133 -0.12 3.67 -11.27
N ILE A 134 0.16 2.50 -10.72
CA ILE A 134 0.48 2.32 -9.31
C ILE A 134 1.92 1.79 -9.27
N VAL A 135 2.80 2.47 -8.53
CA VAL A 135 4.22 2.15 -8.41
C VAL A 135 4.54 1.87 -6.96
N VAL A 136 5.22 0.77 -6.68
CA VAL A 136 5.49 0.29 -5.32
C VAL A 136 6.95 -0.14 -5.22
N PRO A 137 7.81 0.60 -4.55
CA PRO A 137 9.12 0.11 -4.15
C PRO A 137 8.98 -0.86 -2.97
N VAL A 138 9.79 -1.91 -2.97
CA VAL A 138 9.80 -2.94 -1.92
C VAL A 138 11.23 -3.33 -1.62
N ALA A 139 11.63 -3.31 -0.36
CA ALA A 139 12.93 -3.82 0.06
C ALA A 139 13.13 -5.26 -0.47
N THR A 140 14.29 -5.54 -1.08
CA THR A 140 14.58 -6.83 -1.72
C THR A 140 14.42 -8.01 -0.77
N GLY A 141 14.69 -7.80 0.52
CA GLY A 141 14.51 -8.80 1.57
C GLY A 141 13.04 -9.12 1.91
N ASN A 142 12.08 -8.28 1.50
CA ASN A 142 10.65 -8.48 1.80
C ASN A 142 9.98 -9.40 0.76
N LEU A 143 10.39 -10.69 0.76
CA LEU A 143 9.89 -11.70 -0.18
C LEU A 143 8.36 -11.81 -0.18
N ALA A 144 7.73 -11.64 0.96
CA ALA A 144 6.28 -11.78 1.07
C ALA A 144 5.56 -10.68 0.29
N SER A 145 6.07 -9.45 0.38
CA SER A 145 5.50 -8.28 -0.28
C SER A 145 5.68 -8.35 -1.81
N TRP A 146 6.91 -8.46 -2.31
CA TRP A 146 7.09 -8.42 -3.76
C TRP A 146 6.47 -9.63 -4.48
N ARG A 147 6.44 -10.84 -3.86
CA ARG A 147 5.67 -11.97 -4.41
C ARG A 147 4.16 -11.74 -4.43
N ALA A 148 3.64 -10.97 -3.47
CA ALA A 148 2.23 -10.61 -3.47
C ALA A 148 1.90 -9.63 -4.61
N LEU A 149 2.78 -8.66 -4.88
CA LEU A 149 2.67 -7.74 -6.02
C LEU A 149 2.68 -8.49 -7.36
N GLU A 150 3.65 -9.39 -7.58
CA GLU A 150 3.70 -10.21 -8.80
C GLU A 150 2.41 -11.01 -9.02
N ARG A 151 1.91 -11.66 -7.97
CA ARG A 151 0.62 -12.40 -8.03
C ARG A 151 -0.58 -11.49 -8.24
N ALA A 152 -0.50 -10.23 -7.85
CA ALA A 152 -1.53 -9.22 -8.08
C ALA A 152 -1.47 -8.62 -9.50
N GLY A 153 -0.43 -8.94 -10.28
CA GLY A 153 -0.28 -8.52 -11.66
C GLY A 153 0.64 -7.31 -11.86
N PHE A 154 1.48 -6.99 -10.87
CA PHE A 154 2.53 -5.99 -11.02
C PHE A 154 3.75 -6.59 -11.71
N ASP A 155 4.39 -5.80 -12.56
CA ASP A 155 5.68 -6.10 -13.17
C ASP A 155 6.81 -5.39 -12.40
N ARG A 156 7.95 -6.07 -12.21
CA ARG A 156 9.16 -5.42 -11.73
C ARG A 156 9.75 -4.59 -12.87
N ILE A 157 9.85 -3.28 -12.65
CA ILE A 157 10.29 -2.31 -13.67
C ILE A 157 11.69 -1.77 -13.44
N ALA A 158 12.19 -1.82 -12.21
CA ALA A 158 13.53 -1.35 -11.85
C ALA A 158 14.02 -2.01 -10.55
N GLU A 159 15.30 -1.77 -10.26
CA GLU A 159 15.93 -2.02 -8.96
C GLU A 159 16.91 -0.90 -8.67
N GLY A 160 17.08 -0.55 -7.40
CA GLY A 160 17.99 0.52 -6.98
C GLY A 160 17.96 0.74 -5.47
N GLU A 161 18.75 1.71 -5.05
CA GLU A 161 18.82 2.09 -3.64
C GLU A 161 17.79 3.18 -3.33
N LEU A 162 16.97 2.93 -2.30
CA LEU A 162 16.02 3.88 -1.72
C LEU A 162 16.19 3.89 -0.19
N GLU A 163 15.76 4.96 0.46
CA GLU A 163 15.77 5.03 1.91
C GLU A 163 14.76 4.04 2.49
N PRO A 164 15.17 3.11 3.38
CA PRO A 164 14.26 2.13 3.92
C PRO A 164 13.40 2.73 5.05
N ASP A 165 12.12 2.33 5.12
CA ASP A 165 11.22 2.70 6.23
C ASP A 165 11.76 2.26 7.60
N ASN A 166 12.41 1.10 7.64
CA ASN A 166 13.11 0.63 8.81
C ASN A 166 14.63 0.80 8.62
N PRO A 167 15.30 1.65 9.44
CA PRO A 167 16.75 1.89 9.33
C PRO A 167 17.64 0.65 9.48
N ARG A 168 17.08 -0.50 9.91
CA ARG A 168 17.79 -1.78 9.98
C ARG A 168 17.83 -2.52 8.64
N ASP A 169 17.07 -2.06 7.66
CA ASP A 169 17.00 -2.67 6.35
C ASP A 169 18.10 -2.12 5.43
N GLY A 170 18.46 -2.94 4.44
CA GLY A 170 19.31 -2.48 3.34
C GLY A 170 18.55 -1.51 2.44
N ARG A 171 19.32 -0.69 1.72
CA ARG A 171 18.78 0.28 0.76
C ARG A 171 18.29 -0.36 -0.53
N ASP A 172 18.63 -1.62 -0.79
CA ASP A 172 18.28 -2.32 -2.03
C ASP A 172 16.77 -2.55 -2.13
N HIS A 173 16.15 -2.00 -3.16
CA HIS A 173 14.73 -2.13 -3.46
C HIS A 173 14.49 -2.63 -4.88
N TYR A 174 13.43 -3.42 -5.04
CA TYR A 174 12.77 -3.65 -6.33
C TYR A 174 11.63 -2.65 -6.47
N VAL A 175 11.46 -2.11 -7.67
CA VAL A 175 10.32 -1.24 -8.00
C VAL A 175 9.35 -2.02 -8.87
N TYR A 176 8.14 -2.13 -8.40
CA TYR A 176 7.02 -2.79 -9.09
C TYR A 176 6.03 -1.75 -9.61
N ALA A 177 5.42 -2.01 -10.75
CA ALA A 177 4.38 -1.14 -11.27
C ALA A 177 3.27 -1.94 -11.97
N ILE A 178 2.06 -1.38 -11.92
CA ILE A 178 0.94 -1.78 -12.76
C ILE A 178 0.38 -0.54 -13.43
N ARG A 179 0.22 -0.56 -14.75
CA ARG A 179 -0.34 0.56 -15.52
C ARG A 179 -1.85 0.44 -15.62
N ARG A 180 -2.52 1.58 -15.70
CA ARG A 180 -3.95 1.59 -16.00
C ARG A 180 -4.18 0.95 -17.38
N PRO A 181 -5.11 -0.02 -17.50
CA PRO A 181 -5.47 -0.59 -18.79
C PRO A 181 -6.04 0.48 -19.75
N ALA A 182 -5.57 0.47 -20.99
CA ALA A 182 -6.17 1.28 -22.05
C ALA A 182 -7.64 0.87 -22.24
N GLY A 183 -8.59 1.78 -22.08
CA GLY A 183 -10.04 1.50 -22.13
C GLY A 183 -10.77 1.74 -20.81
N LEU A 184 -10.06 1.99 -19.73
CA LEU A 184 -10.63 2.56 -18.48
C LEU A 184 -10.45 4.09 -18.44
N SER A 185 -9.79 4.68 -19.42
CA SER A 185 -9.74 6.14 -19.62
C SER A 185 -11.13 6.59 -20.05
N GLY A 186 -11.81 7.38 -19.19
CA GLY A 186 -13.11 7.89 -19.48
C GLY A 186 -13.05 8.83 -20.69
N ASP A 187 -13.44 8.36 -21.87
CA ASP A 187 -13.91 9.22 -22.95
C ASP A 187 -15.19 9.89 -22.46
N SER A 188 -15.06 11.09 -21.92
CA SER A 188 -16.16 12.02 -21.76
C SER A 188 -16.09 13.01 -22.92
N HIS A 189 -16.92 12.75 -23.91
CA HIS A 189 -17.32 13.77 -24.87
C HIS A 189 -18.31 14.74 -24.20
#